data_8dd2443cd8a66fe50521dc50e562b8c9
#
_entry.id   8dd2443cd8a66fe50521dc50e562b8c9
#
_cell.length_a   1.000
_cell.length_b   1.000
_cell.length_c   1.000
_cell.angle_alpha   90.00
_cell.angle_beta   90.00
_cell.angle_gamma   90.00
#
_symmetry.space_group_name_H-M   'P 1'
#
loop_
_entity.id
_entity.type
_entity.pdbx_description
1 polymer ?
#
loop_
_entity_poly.entity_id
_entity_poly.type
_entity_poly.pdbx_seq_one_letter_code
_entity_poly.pdbx_strand_id
1 'polypeptide(L)'
;MAGHSYWTNTPLEALRSIRMQLKDTLDKYNVQFWQTETCIMGNDEEIGGGGGYDRTMKTALYVARIIHHDIVYAGARSWQWWRAIGGDYKDGLLREYTDPDLHDGKVEDSKLLWILGNYSRFIRPGAVRMSIKATDKSGQVIPEGDTDPQGLMCSAYQNTNGQWVMVVIHYADQEKNFTFKVDGSKVKSWQGYRTSDEA
;
A
#
# COMPACT_ATOMS: atom_id res chain seq x y z
N MET A 1 -4.86 18.43 -6.81
CA MET A 1 -3.45 18.42 -7.21
C MET A 1 -3.08 16.99 -7.63
N ALA A 2 -2.36 16.82 -8.74
CA ALA A 2 -1.74 15.58 -9.16
C ALA A 2 -0.24 15.66 -8.91
N GLY A 3 0.38 14.55 -8.54
CA GLY A 3 1.83 14.51 -8.28
C GLY A 3 2.36 13.09 -8.25
N HIS A 4 3.69 12.99 -8.29
CA HIS A 4 4.43 11.73 -8.19
C HIS A 4 5.28 11.75 -6.92
N SER A 5 5.29 10.65 -6.16
CA SER A 5 6.02 10.57 -4.89
C SER A 5 7.46 10.04 -5.04
N TYR A 6 8.08 10.26 -6.20
CA TYR A 6 9.46 9.85 -6.44
C TYR A 6 10.44 10.46 -5.44
N TRP A 7 11.46 9.70 -5.09
CA TRP A 7 12.55 10.08 -4.17
C TRP A 7 12.11 10.48 -2.76
N THR A 8 10.90 10.07 -2.36
CA THR A 8 10.34 10.38 -1.03
C THR A 8 10.16 9.14 -0.15
N ASN A 9 10.69 7.99 -0.60
CA ASN A 9 10.51 6.71 0.09
C ASN A 9 11.65 6.39 1.05
N THR A 10 12.77 7.10 0.92
CA THR A 10 13.96 6.96 1.77
C THR A 10 14.48 8.34 2.17
N PRO A 11 15.09 8.49 3.37
CA PRO A 11 15.11 7.51 4.45
C PRO A 11 13.72 7.31 5.08
N LEU A 12 13.52 6.23 5.83
CA LEU A 12 12.21 5.89 6.43
C LEU A 12 11.64 7.00 7.31
N GLU A 13 12.48 7.74 7.99
CA GLU A 13 12.08 8.87 8.85
C GLU A 13 11.44 10.00 8.02
N ALA A 14 11.88 10.18 6.78
CA ALA A 14 11.33 11.18 5.88
C ALA A 14 10.03 10.73 5.21
N LEU A 15 9.84 9.42 5.05
CA LEU A 15 8.68 8.83 4.36
C LEU A 15 7.34 9.41 4.84
N ARG A 16 7.17 9.49 6.15
CA ARG A 16 5.95 10.02 6.77
C ARG A 16 5.93 11.54 6.80
N SER A 17 7.03 12.17 7.23
CA SER A 17 7.07 13.62 7.44
C SER A 17 6.84 14.42 6.16
N ILE A 18 7.39 13.98 5.03
CA ILE A 18 7.18 14.60 3.72
C ILE A 18 5.69 14.55 3.34
N ARG A 19 5.03 13.41 3.56
CA ARG A 19 3.60 13.23 3.25
C ARG A 19 2.69 14.08 4.13
N MET A 20 3.02 14.20 5.39
CA MET A 20 2.30 15.10 6.31
C MET A 20 2.45 16.56 5.90
N GLN A 21 3.66 17.01 5.56
CA GLN A 21 3.91 18.37 5.08
C GLN A 21 3.12 18.68 3.79
N LEU A 22 3.06 17.71 2.87
CA LEU A 22 2.23 17.83 1.67
C LEU A 22 0.76 18.00 2.04
N LYS A 23 0.25 17.12 2.90
CA LYS A 23 -1.14 17.17 3.35
C LYS A 23 -1.47 18.49 4.03
N ASP A 24 -0.65 18.94 4.97
CA ASP A 24 -0.84 20.20 5.69
C ASP A 24 -0.87 21.40 4.72
N THR A 25 -0.05 21.35 3.68
CA THR A 25 -0.03 22.39 2.64
C THR A 25 -1.31 22.36 1.82
N LEU A 26 -1.75 21.19 1.38
CA LEU A 26 -2.96 21.05 0.56
C LEU A 26 -4.24 21.39 1.32
N ASP A 27 -4.30 21.03 2.60
CA ASP A 27 -5.44 21.36 3.47
C ASP A 27 -5.65 22.88 3.62
N LYS A 28 -4.56 23.67 3.68
CA LYS A 28 -4.63 25.14 3.73
C LYS A 28 -5.34 25.74 2.50
N TYR A 29 -5.24 25.08 1.35
CA TYR A 29 -5.85 25.52 0.10
C TYR A 29 -7.11 24.74 -0.27
N ASN A 30 -7.57 23.82 0.58
CA ASN A 30 -8.69 22.91 0.32
C ASN A 30 -8.53 22.14 -1.01
N VAL A 31 -7.34 21.63 -1.28
CA VAL A 31 -6.99 20.91 -2.51
C VAL A 31 -6.81 19.43 -2.22
N GLN A 32 -7.49 18.58 -3.00
CA GLN A 32 -7.32 17.12 -2.92
C GLN A 32 -6.03 16.68 -3.62
N PHE A 33 -5.42 15.60 -3.12
CA PHE A 33 -4.24 14.98 -3.69
C PHE A 33 -4.56 13.70 -4.45
N TRP A 34 -4.02 13.58 -5.64
CA TRP A 34 -3.97 12.37 -6.43
C TRP A 34 -2.52 11.98 -6.68
N GLN A 35 -2.14 10.82 -6.18
CA GLN A 35 -0.87 10.18 -6.54
C GLN A 35 -1.06 9.51 -7.90
N THR A 36 -0.55 10.15 -8.95
CA THR A 36 -0.86 9.78 -10.34
C THR A 36 0.20 8.92 -10.99
N GLU A 37 1.37 8.78 -10.37
CA GLU A 37 2.39 7.85 -10.84
C GLU A 37 3.40 7.56 -9.73
N THR A 38 3.67 6.29 -9.51
CA THR A 38 4.81 5.81 -8.71
C THR A 38 5.37 4.56 -9.37
N CYS A 39 6.69 4.46 -9.39
CA CYS A 39 7.46 3.28 -9.76
C CYS A 39 8.65 3.12 -8.82
N ILE A 40 9.40 2.04 -8.99
CA ILE A 40 10.62 1.78 -8.24
C ILE A 40 11.78 2.42 -8.97
N MET A 41 12.47 3.33 -8.31
CA MET A 41 13.59 4.05 -8.89
C MET A 41 14.91 3.28 -8.70
N GLY A 42 15.93 3.65 -9.47
CA GLY A 42 17.25 3.02 -9.36
C GLY A 42 17.94 3.18 -8.01
N ASN A 43 17.56 4.20 -7.25
CA ASN A 43 18.08 4.50 -5.92
C ASN A 43 17.23 3.94 -4.76
N ASP A 44 16.22 3.12 -5.02
CA ASP A 44 15.47 2.39 -3.98
C ASP A 44 16.31 1.21 -3.45
N GLU A 45 17.37 1.54 -2.68
CA GLU A 45 18.42 0.60 -2.27
C GLU A 45 17.92 -0.58 -1.44
N GLU A 46 16.88 -0.38 -0.64
CA GLU A 46 16.29 -1.41 0.23
C GLU A 46 15.89 -2.68 -0.56
N ILE A 47 15.45 -2.50 -1.79
CA ILE A 47 15.06 -3.61 -2.68
C ILE A 47 16.02 -3.81 -3.84
N GLY A 48 17.15 -3.08 -3.87
CA GLY A 48 18.15 -3.16 -4.93
C GLY A 48 17.73 -2.48 -6.23
N GLY A 49 16.95 -1.41 -6.13
CA GLY A 49 16.45 -0.62 -7.28
C GLY A 49 15.39 -1.35 -8.10
N GLY A 50 14.93 -0.69 -9.16
CA GLY A 50 13.82 -1.13 -10.02
C GLY A 50 14.19 -2.15 -11.10
N GLY A 51 15.49 -2.40 -11.35
CA GLY A 51 15.94 -3.34 -12.39
C GLY A 51 15.66 -4.81 -12.02
N GLY A 52 15.48 -5.64 -13.06
CA GLY A 52 15.15 -7.06 -12.91
C GLY A 52 13.66 -7.30 -12.62
N TYR A 53 13.32 -8.54 -12.31
CA TYR A 53 11.95 -8.94 -11.99
C TYR A 53 11.90 -9.65 -10.63
N ASP A 54 11.03 -9.20 -9.75
CA ASP A 54 10.85 -9.79 -8.43
C ASP A 54 9.40 -10.27 -8.26
N ARG A 55 9.24 -11.57 -8.04
CA ARG A 55 7.93 -12.21 -7.81
C ARG A 55 7.62 -12.36 -6.32
N THR A 56 8.54 -11.99 -5.44
CA THR A 56 8.45 -12.21 -4.00
C THR A 56 7.69 -11.10 -3.29
N MET A 57 7.40 -11.34 -2.02
CA MET A 57 6.80 -10.34 -1.16
C MET A 57 7.73 -9.15 -0.86
N LYS A 58 9.04 -9.24 -1.12
CA LYS A 58 9.98 -8.17 -0.80
C LYS A 58 9.59 -6.85 -1.49
N THR A 59 9.52 -6.86 -2.83
CA THR A 59 9.08 -5.69 -3.61
C THR A 59 7.63 -5.32 -3.32
N ALA A 60 6.75 -6.31 -3.18
CA ALA A 60 5.34 -6.09 -2.90
C ALA A 60 5.11 -5.37 -1.56
N LEU A 61 5.78 -5.77 -0.49
CA LEU A 61 5.70 -5.11 0.82
C LEU A 61 6.28 -3.70 0.78
N TYR A 62 7.40 -3.49 0.07
CA TYR A 62 7.97 -2.16 -0.13
C TYR A 62 6.95 -1.20 -0.74
N VAL A 63 6.27 -1.61 -1.80
CA VAL A 63 5.24 -0.79 -2.46
C VAL A 63 3.99 -0.66 -1.59
N ALA A 64 3.56 -1.71 -0.88
CA ALA A 64 2.44 -1.63 0.06
C ALA A 64 2.67 -0.56 1.14
N ARG A 65 3.90 -0.44 1.64
CA ARG A 65 4.30 0.62 2.58
C ARG A 65 4.14 2.02 1.96
N ILE A 66 4.54 2.20 0.70
CA ILE A 66 4.36 3.48 -0.01
C ILE A 66 2.87 3.80 -0.15
N ILE A 67 2.05 2.85 -0.63
CA ILE A 67 0.60 3.01 -0.75
C ILE A 67 -0.02 3.44 0.58
N HIS A 68 0.34 2.75 1.67
CA HIS A 68 -0.15 3.07 3.00
C HIS A 68 0.14 4.52 3.38
N HIS A 69 1.39 4.95 3.21
CA HIS A 69 1.79 6.30 3.60
C HIS A 69 1.15 7.38 2.71
N ASP A 70 1.05 7.16 1.41
CA ASP A 70 0.39 8.10 0.50
C ASP A 70 -1.10 8.26 0.83
N ILE A 71 -1.80 7.17 1.16
CA ILE A 71 -3.22 7.23 1.50
C ILE A 71 -3.43 7.79 2.92
N VAL A 72 -2.66 7.32 3.91
CA VAL A 72 -2.91 7.64 5.32
C VAL A 72 -2.38 9.03 5.67
N TYR A 73 -1.17 9.38 5.23
CA TYR A 73 -0.50 10.61 5.65
C TYR A 73 -0.56 11.73 4.61
N ALA A 74 -0.45 11.44 3.30
CA ALA A 74 -0.66 12.45 2.28
C ALA A 74 -2.15 12.67 1.96
N GLY A 75 -3.04 11.76 2.37
CA GLY A 75 -4.47 11.85 2.10
C GLY A 75 -4.81 11.63 0.63
N ALA A 76 -4.04 10.83 -0.08
CA ALA A 76 -4.26 10.54 -1.50
C ALA A 76 -5.67 9.97 -1.73
N ARG A 77 -6.42 10.61 -2.66
CA ARG A 77 -7.77 10.20 -3.08
C ARG A 77 -7.76 9.25 -4.27
N SER A 78 -6.65 9.21 -5.00
CA SER A 78 -6.34 8.28 -6.07
C SER A 78 -4.90 7.86 -5.95
N TRP A 79 -4.60 6.60 -6.25
CA TRP A 79 -3.25 6.08 -6.26
C TRP A 79 -3.04 5.24 -7.51
N GLN A 80 -2.02 5.54 -8.30
CA GLN A 80 -1.75 4.93 -9.59
C GLN A 80 -0.31 4.44 -9.65
N TRP A 81 -0.13 3.30 -10.28
CA TRP A 81 1.14 2.61 -10.41
C TRP A 81 1.67 2.65 -11.85
N TRP A 82 2.93 2.86 -12.01
CA TRP A 82 3.67 2.66 -13.23
C TRP A 82 4.48 1.36 -13.09
N ARG A 83 4.19 0.28 -13.80
CA ARG A 83 3.23 0.09 -14.91
C ARG A 83 2.54 -1.28 -14.82
N ALA A 84 1.45 -1.49 -15.58
CA ALA A 84 0.70 -2.74 -15.56
C ALA A 84 1.49 -3.93 -16.13
N ILE A 85 2.15 -3.74 -17.27
CA ILE A 85 2.93 -4.79 -17.94
C ILE A 85 4.39 -4.31 -18.06
N GLY A 86 5.33 -5.15 -17.67
CA GLY A 86 6.75 -4.88 -17.75
C GLY A 86 7.57 -6.12 -18.07
N GLY A 87 8.67 -5.94 -18.82
CA GLY A 87 9.63 -7.01 -19.09
C GLY A 87 10.64 -7.16 -17.95
N ASP A 88 11.68 -6.30 -17.94
CA ASP A 88 12.84 -6.44 -17.06
C ASP A 88 12.86 -5.46 -15.88
N TYR A 89 11.67 -4.99 -15.45
CA TYR A 89 11.52 -4.08 -14.32
C TYR A 89 10.63 -4.70 -13.24
N LYS A 90 11.00 -4.47 -11.98
CA LYS A 90 10.19 -4.83 -10.81
C LYS A 90 8.83 -4.12 -10.78
N ASP A 91 8.68 -3.06 -11.55
CA ASP A 91 7.45 -2.28 -11.67
C ASP A 91 6.32 -3.01 -12.38
N GLY A 92 6.61 -3.99 -13.22
CA GLY A 92 5.56 -4.75 -13.91
C GLY A 92 4.66 -5.49 -12.93
N LEU A 93 3.35 -5.17 -12.92
CA LEU A 93 2.36 -5.98 -12.21
C LEU A 93 2.27 -7.37 -12.84
N LEU A 94 2.36 -7.39 -14.17
CA LEU A 94 2.47 -8.59 -14.98
C LEU A 94 3.79 -8.53 -15.75
N ARG A 95 4.45 -9.68 -15.85
CA ARG A 95 5.61 -9.86 -16.73
C ARG A 95 5.20 -10.59 -17.99
N GLU A 96 5.58 -10.04 -19.12
CA GLU A 96 5.44 -10.68 -20.42
C GLU A 96 6.76 -11.32 -20.87
N TYR A 97 6.65 -12.45 -21.52
CA TYR A 97 7.70 -13.15 -22.26
C TYR A 97 7.18 -13.35 -23.67
N THR A 98 7.66 -12.55 -24.60
CA THR A 98 7.21 -12.59 -25.99
C THR A 98 8.16 -13.44 -26.81
N ASP A 99 7.63 -14.30 -27.66
CA ASP A 99 8.41 -15.03 -28.63
C ASP A 99 9.10 -14.11 -29.62
N PRO A 100 10.24 -14.50 -30.23
CA PRO A 100 11.02 -13.63 -31.09
C PRO A 100 10.26 -13.03 -32.28
N ASP A 101 9.21 -13.71 -32.75
CA ASP A 101 8.34 -13.25 -33.81
C ASP A 101 7.16 -12.38 -33.34
N LEU A 102 7.04 -12.17 -32.03
CA LEU A 102 6.01 -11.36 -31.37
C LEU A 102 4.55 -11.82 -31.60
N HIS A 103 4.35 -13.07 -32.01
CA HIS A 103 3.02 -13.62 -32.29
C HIS A 103 2.40 -14.35 -31.09
N ASP A 104 3.24 -14.83 -30.18
CA ASP A 104 2.81 -15.57 -28.98
C ASP A 104 3.72 -15.23 -27.81
N GLY A 105 3.39 -15.75 -26.64
CA GLY A 105 4.18 -15.52 -25.45
C GLY A 105 3.52 -16.06 -24.18
N LYS A 106 4.15 -15.76 -23.05
CA LYS A 106 3.71 -16.14 -21.72
C LYS A 106 3.57 -14.90 -20.84
N VAL A 107 2.56 -14.88 -19.99
CA VAL A 107 2.36 -13.84 -18.98
C VAL A 107 2.46 -14.47 -17.59
N GLU A 108 3.21 -13.84 -16.70
CA GLU A 108 3.29 -14.21 -15.29
C GLU A 108 2.90 -13.03 -14.42
N ASP A 109 2.21 -13.30 -13.31
CA ASP A 109 1.86 -12.31 -12.30
C ASP A 109 2.98 -12.11 -11.27
N SER A 110 2.86 -11.03 -10.51
CA SER A 110 3.74 -10.72 -9.39
C SER A 110 2.95 -10.58 -8.08
N LYS A 111 3.63 -10.70 -6.94
CA LYS A 111 3.01 -10.37 -5.64
C LYS A 111 2.60 -8.91 -5.57
N LEU A 112 3.28 -8.03 -6.33
CA LEU A 112 2.92 -6.63 -6.47
C LEU A 112 1.51 -6.43 -7.05
N LEU A 113 1.11 -7.20 -8.06
CA LEU A 113 -0.26 -7.21 -8.58
C LEU A 113 -1.27 -7.51 -7.48
N TRP A 114 -0.98 -8.55 -6.68
CA TRP A 114 -1.90 -9.01 -5.64
C TRP A 114 -2.01 -8.03 -4.48
N ILE A 115 -0.91 -7.38 -4.06
CA ILE A 115 -1.00 -6.37 -2.99
C ILE A 115 -1.75 -5.12 -3.45
N LEU A 116 -1.59 -4.70 -4.70
CA LEU A 116 -2.39 -3.64 -5.28
C LEU A 116 -3.87 -4.06 -5.34
N GLY A 117 -4.12 -5.31 -5.68
CA GLY A 117 -5.45 -5.94 -5.63
C GLY A 117 -6.09 -5.91 -4.24
N ASN A 118 -5.30 -6.07 -3.16
CA ASN A 118 -5.79 -5.97 -1.79
C ASN A 118 -6.36 -4.59 -1.44
N TYR A 119 -5.95 -3.55 -2.14
CA TYR A 119 -6.56 -2.22 -2.06
C TYR A 119 -7.70 -2.07 -3.07
N SER A 120 -7.42 -2.23 -4.36
CA SER A 120 -8.32 -1.84 -5.44
C SER A 120 -9.58 -2.72 -5.55
N ARG A 121 -9.50 -4.00 -5.15
CA ARG A 121 -10.64 -4.92 -5.16
C ARG A 121 -11.64 -4.61 -4.07
N PHE A 122 -11.18 -4.24 -2.88
CA PHE A 122 -12.03 -4.16 -1.69
C PHE A 122 -12.42 -2.71 -1.33
N ILE A 123 -11.55 -1.74 -1.54
CA ILE A 123 -11.83 -0.33 -1.29
C ILE A 123 -12.45 0.24 -2.56
N ARG A 124 -13.74 0.55 -2.50
CA ARG A 124 -14.51 0.97 -3.68
C ARG A 124 -14.62 2.49 -3.79
N PRO A 125 -14.85 3.04 -5.00
CA PRO A 125 -15.10 4.47 -5.16
C PRO A 125 -16.16 4.97 -4.20
N GLY A 126 -15.88 6.09 -3.52
CA GLY A 126 -16.73 6.65 -2.47
C GLY A 126 -16.47 6.09 -1.07
N ALA A 127 -15.54 5.14 -0.90
CA ALA A 127 -15.14 4.67 0.42
C ALA A 127 -14.56 5.82 1.26
N VAL A 128 -14.86 5.81 2.55
CA VAL A 128 -14.32 6.77 3.53
C VAL A 128 -13.27 6.06 4.38
N ARG A 129 -12.08 6.66 4.45
CA ARG A 129 -11.04 6.19 5.37
C ARG A 129 -11.44 6.51 6.81
N MET A 130 -11.37 5.51 7.66
CA MET A 130 -11.70 5.61 9.08
C MET A 130 -10.43 5.76 9.92
N SER A 131 -10.53 6.47 11.04
CA SER A 131 -9.42 6.55 12.00
C SER A 131 -9.22 5.21 12.71
N ILE A 132 -7.96 4.88 12.96
CA ILE A 132 -7.56 3.74 13.78
C ILE A 132 -6.98 4.26 15.08
N LYS A 133 -7.27 3.56 16.17
CA LYS A 133 -6.67 3.78 17.48
C LYS A 133 -6.02 2.48 17.93
N ALA A 134 -4.71 2.44 17.93
CA ALA A 134 -3.98 1.31 18.47
C ALA A 134 -3.88 1.40 20.00
N THR A 135 -4.07 0.27 20.68
CA THR A 135 -3.90 0.17 22.13
C THR A 135 -3.07 -1.06 22.47
N ASP A 136 -2.35 -0.98 23.58
CA ASP A 136 -1.70 -2.14 24.18
C ASP A 136 -2.71 -3.06 24.92
N LYS A 137 -2.20 -4.13 25.54
CA LYS A 137 -3.03 -5.08 26.29
C LYS A 137 -3.72 -4.47 27.52
N SER A 138 -3.20 -3.36 28.05
CA SER A 138 -3.81 -2.62 29.16
C SER A 138 -4.91 -1.65 28.72
N GLY A 139 -5.05 -1.42 27.42
CA GLY A 139 -5.95 -0.45 26.81
C GLY A 139 -5.33 0.95 26.67
N GLN A 140 -4.04 1.11 27.00
CA GLN A 140 -3.34 2.37 26.79
C GLN A 140 -3.10 2.62 25.30
N VAL A 141 -3.37 3.85 24.85
CA VAL A 141 -3.12 4.25 23.45
C VAL A 141 -1.63 4.22 23.15
N ILE A 142 -1.30 3.52 22.07
CA ILE A 142 0.05 3.54 21.48
C ILE A 142 0.03 4.61 20.40
N PRO A 143 0.67 5.78 20.61
CA PRO A 143 0.77 6.79 19.57
C PRO A 143 1.33 6.17 18.30
N GLU A 144 0.65 6.41 17.17
CA GLU A 144 1.08 5.90 15.85
C GLU A 144 1.23 4.36 15.77
N GLY A 145 0.65 3.63 16.72
CA GLY A 145 0.74 2.17 16.78
C GLY A 145 0.02 1.44 15.64
N ASP A 146 -0.67 2.17 14.78
CA ASP A 146 -1.26 1.67 13.52
C ASP A 146 -0.30 1.75 12.33
N THR A 147 0.88 2.39 12.51
CA THR A 147 1.87 2.53 11.44
C THR A 147 3.30 2.40 11.95
N ASP A 148 3.83 1.21 11.86
CA ASP A 148 5.25 0.91 11.99
C ASP A 148 5.78 0.53 10.59
N PRO A 149 6.59 1.36 9.92
CA PRO A 149 7.02 1.11 8.54
C PRO A 149 7.93 -0.10 8.39
N GLN A 150 8.47 -0.65 9.48
CA GLN A 150 9.25 -1.87 9.52
C GLN A 150 8.51 -3.03 10.23
N GLY A 151 7.27 -2.81 10.62
CA GLY A 151 6.46 -3.77 11.36
C GLY A 151 5.03 -3.85 10.84
N LEU A 152 4.08 -3.50 11.68
CA LEU A 152 2.64 -3.58 11.37
C LEU A 152 2.11 -2.21 10.95
N MET A 153 1.47 -2.16 9.78
CA MET A 153 0.72 -0.98 9.31
C MET A 153 -0.72 -1.38 9.03
N CYS A 154 -1.67 -0.57 9.52
CA CYS A 154 -3.10 -0.83 9.39
C CYS A 154 -3.83 0.39 8.85
N SER A 155 -4.78 0.18 7.95
CA SER A 155 -5.72 1.22 7.51
C SER A 155 -7.13 0.64 7.38
N ALA A 156 -8.14 1.45 7.71
CA ALA A 156 -9.52 1.01 7.71
C ALA A 156 -10.39 1.92 6.84
N TYR A 157 -11.37 1.33 6.19
CA TYR A 157 -12.26 2.01 5.26
C TYR A 157 -13.69 1.52 5.43
N GLN A 158 -14.65 2.39 5.16
CA GLN A 158 -16.04 2.01 5.02
C GLN A 158 -16.53 2.34 3.61
N ASN A 159 -16.95 1.32 2.89
CA ASN A 159 -17.55 1.47 1.56
C ASN A 159 -18.97 2.06 1.66
N THR A 160 -19.46 2.61 0.56
CA THR A 160 -20.80 3.22 0.48
C THR A 160 -21.95 2.25 0.78
N ASN A 161 -21.72 0.94 0.60
CA ASN A 161 -22.67 -0.12 0.95
C ASN A 161 -22.62 -0.54 2.43
N GLY A 162 -21.82 0.17 3.26
CA GLY A 162 -21.63 -0.13 4.67
C GLY A 162 -20.61 -1.22 4.99
N GLN A 163 -20.01 -1.85 3.98
CA GLN A 163 -18.96 -2.85 4.18
C GLN A 163 -17.69 -2.21 4.76
N TRP A 164 -17.15 -2.84 5.78
CA TRP A 164 -15.84 -2.48 6.34
C TRP A 164 -14.72 -3.23 5.62
N VAL A 165 -13.65 -2.52 5.34
CA VAL A 165 -12.42 -3.06 4.77
C VAL A 165 -11.27 -2.65 5.66
N MET A 166 -10.43 -3.62 6.03
CA MET A 166 -9.20 -3.36 6.74
C MET A 166 -8.04 -3.90 5.93
N VAL A 167 -7.06 -3.06 5.64
CA VAL A 167 -5.81 -3.45 5.02
C VAL A 167 -4.75 -3.51 6.11
N VAL A 168 -4.10 -4.66 6.19
CA VAL A 168 -3.03 -4.94 7.15
C VAL A 168 -1.78 -5.31 6.38
N ILE A 169 -0.69 -4.62 6.66
CA ILE A 169 0.63 -4.87 6.10
C ILE A 169 1.52 -5.30 7.25
N HIS A 170 2.10 -6.48 7.16
CA HIS A 170 3.06 -6.98 8.13
C HIS A 170 4.43 -7.08 7.46
N TYR A 171 5.29 -6.10 7.75
CA TYR A 171 6.58 -5.93 7.11
C TYR A 171 7.70 -6.71 7.82
N ALA A 172 7.51 -7.04 9.10
CA ALA A 172 8.50 -7.76 9.90
C ALA A 172 8.38 -9.29 9.74
N ASP A 173 9.50 -9.98 9.96
CA ASP A 173 9.57 -11.46 9.89
C ASP A 173 8.97 -12.18 11.11
N GLN A 174 8.63 -11.44 12.17
CA GLN A 174 8.13 -12.02 13.41
C GLN A 174 6.61 -12.04 13.45
N GLU A 175 6.03 -13.17 13.86
CA GLU A 175 4.59 -13.29 14.06
C GLU A 175 4.06 -12.24 15.03
N LYS A 176 2.93 -11.60 14.69
CA LYS A 176 2.27 -10.60 15.51
C LYS A 176 0.78 -10.86 15.61
N ASN A 177 0.30 -11.01 16.84
CA ASN A 177 -1.13 -11.17 17.15
C ASN A 177 -1.75 -9.81 17.48
N PHE A 178 -2.89 -9.52 16.87
CA PHE A 178 -3.65 -8.30 17.11
C PHE A 178 -5.15 -8.57 17.03
N THR A 179 -5.94 -7.70 17.65
CA THR A 179 -7.41 -7.81 17.65
C THR A 179 -8.02 -6.53 17.10
N PHE A 180 -8.96 -6.65 16.17
CA PHE A 180 -9.72 -5.52 15.66
C PHE A 180 -11.05 -5.38 16.39
N LYS A 181 -11.41 -4.12 16.67
CA LYS A 181 -12.75 -3.73 17.13
C LYS A 181 -13.24 -2.58 16.27
N VAL A 182 -14.51 -2.59 15.93
CA VAL A 182 -15.17 -1.49 15.23
C VAL A 182 -16.14 -0.86 16.20
N ASP A 183 -15.82 0.36 16.64
CA ASP A 183 -16.65 1.06 17.61
C ASP A 183 -18.02 1.43 16.99
N GLY A 184 -19.09 1.23 17.76
CA GLY A 184 -20.45 1.55 17.33
C GLY A 184 -21.04 0.61 16.26
N SER A 185 -20.34 -0.46 15.87
CA SER A 185 -20.81 -1.42 14.87
C SER A 185 -20.81 -2.85 15.42
N LYS A 186 -21.84 -3.61 15.03
CA LYS A 186 -21.92 -5.06 15.28
C LYS A 186 -21.38 -5.79 14.04
N VAL A 187 -20.05 -5.80 13.87
CA VAL A 187 -19.43 -6.64 12.85
C VAL A 187 -19.66 -8.10 13.22
N LYS A 188 -20.35 -8.86 12.35
CA LYS A 188 -20.74 -10.25 12.60
C LYS A 188 -19.64 -11.25 12.21
N SER A 189 -18.89 -10.95 11.17
CA SER A 189 -17.83 -11.82 10.64
C SER A 189 -16.83 -11.03 9.80
N TRP A 190 -15.63 -11.55 9.71
CA TRP A 190 -14.58 -11.06 8.81
C TRP A 190 -14.21 -12.16 7.81
N GLN A 191 -13.99 -11.78 6.58
CA GLN A 191 -13.37 -12.65 5.59
C GLN A 191 -11.96 -12.12 5.33
N GLY A 192 -10.94 -12.97 5.56
CA GLY A 192 -9.54 -12.63 5.33
C GLY A 192 -9.09 -13.05 3.94
N TYR A 193 -8.29 -12.18 3.31
CA TYR A 193 -7.55 -12.45 2.07
C TYR A 193 -6.09 -12.15 2.35
N ARG A 194 -5.21 -13.05 2.04
CA ARG A 194 -3.76 -12.91 2.30
C ARG A 194 -2.97 -13.03 1.00
N THR A 195 -1.99 -12.17 0.85
CA THR A 195 -0.91 -12.31 -0.12
C THR A 195 0.38 -12.59 0.62
N SER A 196 1.07 -13.66 0.28
CA SER A 196 2.34 -14.09 0.89
C SER A 196 3.18 -14.84 -0.15
N ASP A 197 4.45 -15.15 0.18
CA ASP A 197 5.31 -15.95 -0.71
C ASP A 197 4.84 -17.40 -0.82
N GLU A 198 4.15 -17.91 0.19
CA GLU A 198 3.64 -19.28 0.25
C GLU A 198 2.28 -19.50 -0.45
N ALA A 199 1.65 -18.44 -0.94
CA ALA A 199 0.29 -18.49 -1.51
C ALA A 199 0.32 -18.38 -3.03
#